data_c19da199a737bb8c4553a0e3b1e8b130
#
_entry.id   c19da199a737bb8c4553a0e3b1e8b130
#
_cell.length_a   1.000
_cell.length_b   1.000
_cell.length_c   1.000
_cell.angle_alpha   90.00
_cell.angle_beta   90.00
_cell.angle_gamma   90.00
#
_symmetry.space_group_name_H-M   'P 1'
#
loop_
_entity.id
_entity.type
_entity.pdbx_description
1 polymer ?
#
loop_
_entity_poly.entity_id
_entity_poly.type
_entity_poly.pdbx_seq_one_letter_code
_entity_poly.pdbx_strand_id
1 'polypeptide(L)'
;PTIYKDRFSSLLAKCFANDLLMCRTIGDARWKQIAPKYFRIQIHYSDTAIVAAKDESPIGVSFLRSPQSEMNLATDMYFQFRTALLLGKHFKMLAKISQQIVEQIPNKPHWYINQLAVHPDFRSLGIARKLIEEVLKLKRKDDIIVDCEKSLCPFYEKFGFDEIEPFKGKDLSLMISRSY
;
A
#
# COMPACT_ATOMS: atom_id res chain seq x y z
N PRO A 1 2.15 -9.06 -18.27
CA PRO A 1 3.36 -8.75 -18.73
C PRO A 1 4.01 -7.47 -18.21
N THR A 2 5.25 -7.26 -18.58
CA THR A 2 6.19 -6.30 -17.98
C THR A 2 5.72 -4.85 -18.10
N ILE A 3 5.11 -4.48 -19.22
CA ILE A 3 4.64 -3.12 -19.52
C ILE A 3 3.63 -2.59 -18.48
N TYR A 4 2.71 -3.43 -18.01
CA TYR A 4 1.75 -3.02 -16.99
C TYR A 4 2.43 -2.71 -15.66
N LYS A 5 3.43 -3.52 -15.25
CA LYS A 5 4.17 -3.29 -14.01
C LYS A 5 4.93 -1.97 -14.03
N ASP A 6 5.49 -1.59 -15.16
CA ASP A 6 6.22 -0.33 -15.31
C ASP A 6 5.28 0.88 -15.24
N ARG A 7 4.09 0.81 -15.86
CA ARG A 7 3.08 1.87 -15.77
C ARG A 7 2.59 2.07 -14.33
N PHE A 8 2.30 0.99 -13.60
CA PHE A 8 1.86 1.08 -12.21
C PHE A 8 2.98 1.53 -11.26
N SER A 9 4.19 1.04 -11.42
CA SER A 9 5.31 1.48 -10.58
C SER A 9 5.63 2.96 -10.77
N SER A 10 5.48 3.47 -11.99
CA SER A 10 5.62 4.90 -12.29
C SER A 10 4.47 5.73 -11.70
N LEU A 11 3.24 5.24 -11.78
CA LEU A 11 2.08 5.88 -11.14
C LEU A 11 2.29 5.96 -9.62
N LEU A 12 2.61 4.83 -8.96
CA LEU A 12 2.85 4.80 -7.52
C LEU A 12 3.98 5.73 -7.11
N ALA A 13 5.10 5.74 -7.85
CA ALA A 13 6.22 6.63 -7.57
C ALA A 13 5.83 8.12 -7.61
N LYS A 14 4.96 8.52 -8.55
CA LYS A 14 4.40 9.89 -8.59
C LYS A 14 3.47 10.17 -7.41
N CYS A 15 2.59 9.20 -7.08
CA CYS A 15 1.62 9.36 -6.00
C CYS A 15 2.28 9.48 -4.63
N PHE A 16 3.34 8.71 -4.39
CA PHE A 16 4.09 8.63 -3.14
C PHE A 16 5.43 9.39 -3.16
N ALA A 17 5.59 10.33 -4.10
CA ALA A 17 6.84 11.11 -4.22
C ALA A 17 7.21 11.89 -2.95
N ASN A 18 6.22 12.25 -2.14
CA ASN A 18 6.36 12.99 -0.89
C ASN A 18 5.88 12.17 0.33
N ASP A 19 5.95 10.84 0.25
CA ASP A 19 5.64 9.96 1.38
C ASP A 19 6.50 10.31 2.59
N LEU A 20 5.85 10.64 3.71
CA LEU A 20 6.52 11.17 4.89
C LEU A 20 7.51 10.17 5.50
N LEU A 21 7.13 8.90 5.59
CA LEU A 21 7.98 7.86 6.15
C LEU A 21 9.24 7.67 5.29
N MET A 22 9.06 7.56 3.99
CA MET A 22 10.15 7.29 3.06
C MET A 22 11.06 8.51 2.91
N CYS A 23 10.51 9.71 2.81
CA CYS A 23 11.27 10.96 2.72
C CYS A 23 12.09 11.21 3.99
N ARG A 24 11.52 11.01 5.18
CA ARG A 24 12.25 11.15 6.46
C ARG A 24 13.32 10.07 6.65
N THR A 25 13.08 8.85 6.14
CA THR A 25 14.00 7.73 6.33
C THR A 25 15.15 7.74 5.35
N ILE A 26 14.86 8.00 4.07
CA ILE A 26 15.80 7.82 2.95
C ILE A 26 16.33 9.15 2.45
N GLY A 27 15.56 10.23 2.62
CA GLY A 27 15.77 11.56 2.04
C GLY A 27 15.05 11.72 0.71
N ASP A 28 14.46 12.90 0.49
CA ASP A 28 13.55 13.21 -0.62
C ASP A 28 14.14 12.91 -1.99
N ALA A 29 15.37 13.39 -2.25
CA ALA A 29 16.01 13.21 -3.56
C ALA A 29 16.24 11.73 -3.88
N ARG A 30 16.78 10.98 -2.91
CA ARG A 30 17.03 9.55 -3.08
C ARG A 30 15.74 8.76 -3.19
N TRP A 31 14.72 9.09 -2.37
CA TRP A 31 13.43 8.44 -2.46
C TRP A 31 12.83 8.57 -3.85
N LYS A 32 12.73 9.79 -4.39
CA LYS A 32 12.21 10.04 -5.74
C LYS A 32 12.96 9.26 -6.83
N GLN A 33 14.27 9.08 -6.66
CA GLN A 33 15.09 8.31 -7.60
C GLN A 33 14.80 6.80 -7.56
N ILE A 34 14.60 6.23 -6.36
CA ILE A 34 14.44 4.77 -6.19
C ILE A 34 12.99 4.31 -6.16
N ALA A 35 12.02 5.20 -5.93
CA ALA A 35 10.60 4.88 -5.78
C ALA A 35 10.03 4.03 -6.93
N PRO A 36 10.32 4.28 -8.22
CA PRO A 36 9.82 3.42 -9.29
C PRO A 36 10.31 1.97 -9.16
N LYS A 37 11.58 1.77 -8.80
CA LYS A 37 12.16 0.42 -8.59
C LYS A 37 11.59 -0.23 -7.33
N TYR A 38 11.39 0.55 -6.27
CA TYR A 38 10.77 0.09 -5.03
C TYR A 38 9.36 -0.42 -5.30
N PHE A 39 8.49 0.39 -5.90
CA PHE A 39 7.12 -0.03 -6.19
C PHE A 39 7.03 -1.18 -7.19
N ARG A 40 7.98 -1.29 -8.13
CA ARG A 40 8.06 -2.47 -9.01
C ARG A 40 8.27 -3.78 -8.23
N ILE A 41 8.95 -3.72 -7.08
CA ILE A 41 9.08 -4.84 -6.16
C ILE A 41 7.80 -5.01 -5.34
N GLN A 42 7.27 -3.91 -4.78
CA GLN A 42 6.12 -3.96 -3.88
C GLN A 42 4.84 -4.48 -4.52
N ILE A 43 4.60 -4.21 -5.80
CA ILE A 43 3.43 -4.73 -6.55
C ILE A 43 3.35 -6.26 -6.49
N HIS A 44 4.48 -6.97 -6.34
CA HIS A 44 4.49 -8.44 -6.23
C HIS A 44 3.88 -8.98 -4.93
N TYR A 45 3.72 -8.16 -3.91
CA TYR A 45 3.05 -8.53 -2.66
C TYR A 45 1.52 -8.46 -2.74
N SER A 46 0.99 -8.13 -3.92
CA SER A 46 -0.44 -8.04 -4.20
C SER A 46 -0.84 -9.06 -5.26
N ASP A 47 -1.98 -9.68 -5.08
CA ASP A 47 -2.57 -10.64 -6.03
C ASP A 47 -3.80 -10.09 -6.75
N THR A 48 -4.33 -8.96 -6.26
CA THR A 48 -5.52 -8.30 -6.78
C THR A 48 -5.25 -6.82 -7.00
N ALA A 49 -5.79 -6.27 -8.08
CA ALA A 49 -5.72 -4.83 -8.37
C ALA A 49 -7.06 -4.31 -8.87
N ILE A 50 -7.51 -3.19 -8.29
CA ILE A 50 -8.65 -2.41 -8.78
C ILE A 50 -8.09 -1.14 -9.40
N VAL A 51 -8.42 -0.89 -10.66
CA VAL A 51 -7.79 0.16 -11.47
C VAL A 51 -8.82 1.15 -11.97
N ALA A 52 -8.55 2.44 -11.75
CA ALA A 52 -9.22 3.53 -12.45
C ALA A 52 -8.33 3.96 -13.62
N ALA A 53 -8.86 3.93 -14.84
CA ALA A 53 -8.14 4.30 -16.05
C ALA A 53 -8.86 5.42 -16.81
N LYS A 54 -8.07 6.22 -17.53
CA LYS A 54 -8.53 7.18 -18.52
C LYS A 54 -7.68 6.99 -19.77
N ASP A 55 -8.32 6.82 -20.93
CA ASP A 55 -7.65 6.61 -22.22
C ASP A 55 -6.55 5.53 -22.12
N GLU A 56 -6.93 4.35 -21.56
CA GLU A 56 -6.06 3.20 -21.32
C GLU A 56 -4.86 3.45 -20.36
N SER A 57 -4.76 4.63 -19.79
CA SER A 57 -3.72 4.99 -18.83
C SER A 57 -4.25 4.89 -17.40
N PRO A 58 -3.55 4.20 -16.48
CA PRO A 58 -3.96 4.12 -15.09
C PRO A 58 -3.82 5.50 -14.42
N ILE A 59 -4.93 6.02 -13.89
CA ILE A 59 -4.99 7.28 -13.14
C ILE A 59 -5.19 7.07 -11.64
N GLY A 60 -5.54 5.84 -11.24
CA GLY A 60 -5.64 5.42 -9.86
C GLY A 60 -5.62 3.91 -9.75
N VAL A 61 -5.18 3.40 -8.60
CA VAL A 61 -5.09 1.97 -8.34
C VAL A 61 -5.22 1.68 -6.85
N SER A 62 -5.87 0.56 -6.51
CA SER A 62 -5.76 -0.11 -5.23
C SER A 62 -5.16 -1.49 -5.45
N PHE A 63 -3.98 -1.74 -4.90
CA PHE A 63 -3.35 -3.05 -4.85
C PHE A 63 -3.68 -3.74 -3.53
N LEU A 64 -4.14 -4.99 -3.63
CA LEU A 64 -4.62 -5.76 -2.49
C LEU A 64 -3.94 -7.12 -2.43
N ARG A 65 -3.85 -7.64 -1.21
CA ARG A 65 -3.54 -9.02 -0.93
C ARG A 65 -4.80 -9.70 -0.38
N SER A 66 -5.19 -10.82 -1.01
CA SER A 66 -6.37 -11.58 -0.60
C SER A 66 -6.12 -12.38 0.67
N PRO A 67 -7.19 -12.78 1.40
CA PRO A 67 -7.08 -13.66 2.57
C PRO A 67 -6.45 -15.03 2.27
N GLN A 68 -6.53 -15.47 1.01
CA GLN A 68 -6.00 -16.75 0.55
C GLN A 68 -4.61 -16.62 -0.08
N SER A 69 -4.02 -15.42 -0.06
CA SER A 69 -2.72 -15.18 -0.67
C SER A 69 -1.62 -15.90 0.10
N GLU A 70 -1.10 -16.94 -0.51
CA GLU A 70 0.09 -17.65 -0.02
C GLU A 70 1.30 -17.24 -0.85
N MET A 71 2.24 -16.56 -0.22
CA MET A 71 3.51 -16.29 -0.87
C MET A 71 4.49 -17.42 -0.59
N ASN A 72 5.03 -18.00 -1.64
CA ASN A 72 6.10 -18.99 -1.52
C ASN A 72 7.30 -18.35 -0.82
N LEU A 73 7.85 -19.02 0.21
CA LEU A 73 8.96 -18.53 1.02
C LEU A 73 10.17 -18.09 0.17
N ALA A 74 10.53 -18.86 -0.86
CA ALA A 74 11.63 -18.51 -1.75
C ALA A 74 11.37 -17.21 -2.53
N THR A 75 10.13 -17.00 -2.95
CA THR A 75 9.69 -15.77 -3.65
C THR A 75 9.73 -14.58 -2.71
N ASP A 76 9.25 -14.74 -1.47
CA ASP A 76 9.30 -13.68 -0.47
C ASP A 76 10.75 -13.29 -0.14
N MET A 77 11.61 -14.28 0.14
CA MET A 77 13.05 -14.05 0.38
C MET A 77 13.73 -13.32 -0.80
N TYR A 78 13.39 -13.68 -2.04
CA TYR A 78 13.92 -13.02 -3.23
C TYR A 78 13.52 -11.54 -3.29
N PHE A 79 12.24 -11.20 -3.04
CA PHE A 79 11.80 -9.81 -3.04
C PHE A 79 12.31 -9.03 -1.85
N GLN A 80 12.40 -9.64 -0.66
CA GLN A 80 13.03 -9.01 0.51
C GLN A 80 14.51 -8.70 0.25
N PHE A 81 15.26 -9.62 -0.35
CA PHE A 81 16.65 -9.41 -0.73
C PHE A 81 16.79 -8.24 -1.72
N ARG A 82 15.94 -8.19 -2.76
CA ARG A 82 15.94 -7.08 -3.71
C ARG A 82 15.61 -5.74 -3.05
N THR A 83 14.66 -5.74 -2.12
CA THR A 83 14.31 -4.54 -1.34
C THR A 83 15.49 -4.11 -0.47
N ALA A 84 16.18 -5.05 0.18
CA ALA A 84 17.35 -4.78 0.99
C ALA A 84 18.50 -4.16 0.18
N LEU A 85 18.78 -4.70 -1.01
CA LEU A 85 19.77 -4.13 -1.92
C LEU A 85 19.43 -2.70 -2.35
N LEU A 86 18.13 -2.44 -2.63
CA LEU A 86 17.67 -1.12 -3.06
C LEU A 86 17.75 -0.08 -1.95
N LEU A 87 17.32 -0.45 -0.73
CA LEU A 87 17.23 0.44 0.43
C LEU A 87 18.56 0.58 1.18
N GLY A 88 19.46 -0.41 1.06
CA GLY A 88 20.75 -0.42 1.74
C GLY A 88 20.61 -0.30 3.25
N LYS A 89 21.35 0.64 3.86
CA LYS A 89 21.36 0.85 5.33
C LYS A 89 19.97 1.15 5.93
N HIS A 90 19.02 1.62 5.13
CA HIS A 90 17.68 1.97 5.59
C HIS A 90 16.72 0.76 5.68
N PHE A 91 17.10 -0.38 5.08
CA PHE A 91 16.28 -1.59 5.05
C PHE A 91 15.87 -2.07 6.44
N LYS A 92 16.82 -2.19 7.37
CA LYS A 92 16.55 -2.71 8.72
C LYS A 92 15.49 -1.88 9.47
N MET A 93 15.55 -0.56 9.33
CA MET A 93 14.57 0.33 9.97
C MET A 93 13.18 0.17 9.38
N LEU A 94 13.06 0.14 8.06
CA LEU A 94 11.77 -0.04 7.38
C LEU A 94 11.21 -1.45 7.61
N ALA A 95 12.04 -2.49 7.60
CA ALA A 95 11.63 -3.86 7.93
C ALA A 95 11.08 -3.97 9.36
N LYS A 96 11.70 -3.29 10.34
CA LYS A 96 11.19 -3.23 11.71
C LYS A 96 9.82 -2.55 11.79
N ILE A 97 9.58 -1.50 11.01
CA ILE A 97 8.27 -0.83 10.95
C ILE A 97 7.23 -1.79 10.36
N SER A 98 7.55 -2.44 9.24
CA SER A 98 6.66 -3.43 8.61
C SER A 98 6.34 -4.59 9.56
N GLN A 99 7.33 -5.10 10.31
CA GLN A 99 7.11 -6.14 11.31
C GLN A 99 6.14 -5.67 12.41
N GLN A 100 6.31 -4.45 12.92
CA GLN A 100 5.41 -3.89 13.93
C GLN A 100 3.97 -3.74 13.42
N ILE A 101 3.78 -3.43 12.12
CA ILE A 101 2.46 -3.41 11.49
C ILE A 101 1.86 -4.82 11.51
N VAL A 102 2.63 -5.81 11.03
CA VAL A 102 2.18 -7.21 10.95
C VAL A 102 1.81 -7.77 12.32
N GLU A 103 2.56 -7.44 13.38
CA GLU A 103 2.29 -7.89 14.76
C GLU A 103 0.95 -7.38 15.32
N GLN A 104 0.43 -6.26 14.78
CA GLN A 104 -0.87 -5.69 15.21
C GLN A 104 -2.05 -6.18 14.37
N ILE A 105 -1.79 -6.80 13.22
CA ILE A 105 -2.83 -7.34 12.36
C ILE A 105 -3.48 -8.54 13.04
N PRO A 106 -4.82 -8.59 13.16
CA PRO A 106 -5.52 -9.75 13.72
C PRO A 106 -5.16 -11.04 12.99
N ASN A 107 -4.90 -12.11 13.74
CA ASN A 107 -4.60 -13.44 13.18
C ASN A 107 -5.87 -14.14 12.68
N LYS A 108 -6.49 -13.57 11.65
CA LYS A 108 -7.65 -14.13 10.95
C LYS A 108 -7.59 -13.74 9.46
N PRO A 109 -8.27 -14.48 8.57
CA PRO A 109 -8.33 -14.13 7.15
C PRO A 109 -8.80 -12.69 6.96
N HIS A 110 -8.09 -11.93 6.12
CA HIS A 110 -8.41 -10.52 5.81
C HIS A 110 -7.88 -10.12 4.45
N TRP A 111 -8.54 -9.15 3.84
CA TRP A 111 -7.99 -8.39 2.73
C TRP A 111 -7.03 -7.33 3.26
N TYR A 112 -5.90 -7.15 2.61
CA TYR A 112 -4.96 -6.08 2.97
C TYR A 112 -4.75 -5.13 1.81
N ILE A 113 -4.98 -3.84 2.01
CA ILE A 113 -4.72 -2.80 1.03
C ILE A 113 -3.24 -2.44 1.11
N ASN A 114 -2.43 -3.00 0.22
CA ASN A 114 -1.00 -2.70 0.15
C ASN A 114 -0.73 -1.28 -0.34
N GLN A 115 -1.47 -0.82 -1.34
CA GLN A 115 -1.39 0.56 -1.85
C GLN A 115 -2.76 1.03 -2.32
N LEU A 116 -3.09 2.28 -2.01
CA LEU A 116 -4.19 3.05 -2.60
C LEU A 116 -3.62 4.35 -3.15
N ALA A 117 -3.70 4.56 -4.43
CA ALA A 117 -3.04 5.68 -5.09
C ALA A 117 -3.91 6.32 -6.18
N VAL A 118 -3.88 7.65 -6.25
CA VAL A 118 -4.49 8.44 -7.33
C VAL A 118 -3.47 9.42 -7.86
N HIS A 119 -3.28 9.44 -9.17
CA HIS A 119 -2.36 10.35 -9.84
C HIS A 119 -2.61 11.79 -9.39
N PRO A 120 -1.59 12.59 -9.08
CA PRO A 120 -1.75 13.94 -8.53
C PRO A 120 -2.73 14.83 -9.31
N ASP A 121 -2.65 14.81 -10.65
CA ASP A 121 -3.49 15.64 -11.53
C ASP A 121 -4.98 15.21 -11.54
N PHE A 122 -5.30 14.04 -10.98
CA PHE A 122 -6.67 13.50 -10.93
C PHE A 122 -7.20 13.39 -9.49
N ARG A 123 -6.52 14.01 -8.52
CA ARG A 123 -7.00 14.11 -7.14
C ARG A 123 -8.24 15.00 -7.05
N SER A 124 -8.97 14.89 -5.95
CA SER A 124 -10.22 15.64 -5.70
C SER A 124 -11.38 15.37 -6.67
N LEU A 125 -11.23 14.41 -7.61
CA LEU A 125 -12.27 13.98 -8.54
C LEU A 125 -13.05 12.74 -8.05
N GLY A 126 -12.93 12.38 -6.78
CA GLY A 126 -13.64 11.23 -6.20
C GLY A 126 -13.10 9.86 -6.58
N ILE A 127 -11.95 9.76 -7.27
CA ILE A 127 -11.38 8.48 -7.72
C ILE A 127 -11.00 7.58 -6.55
N ALA A 128 -10.36 8.12 -5.50
CA ALA A 128 -10.02 7.35 -4.31
C ALA A 128 -11.27 6.78 -3.63
N ARG A 129 -12.37 7.57 -3.57
CA ARG A 129 -13.66 7.12 -3.08
C ARG A 129 -14.15 5.90 -3.86
N LYS A 130 -14.20 5.98 -5.19
CA LYS A 130 -14.64 4.88 -6.05
C LYS A 130 -13.78 3.64 -5.88
N LEU A 131 -12.46 3.78 -5.76
CA LEU A 131 -11.56 2.67 -5.51
C LEU A 131 -11.86 1.98 -4.18
N ILE A 132 -12.09 2.72 -3.10
CA ILE A 132 -12.46 2.14 -1.79
C ILE A 132 -13.84 1.49 -1.85
N GLU A 133 -14.82 2.11 -2.51
CA GLU A 133 -16.16 1.52 -2.68
C GLU A 133 -16.08 0.17 -3.42
N GLU A 134 -15.21 0.03 -4.43
CA GLU A 134 -14.97 -1.27 -5.09
C GLU A 134 -14.23 -2.26 -4.17
N VAL A 135 -13.27 -1.81 -3.40
CA VAL A 135 -12.59 -2.66 -2.39
C VAL A 135 -13.60 -3.20 -1.38
N LEU A 136 -14.51 -2.35 -0.89
CA LEU A 136 -15.52 -2.76 0.08
C LEU A 136 -16.49 -3.83 -0.44
N LYS A 137 -16.69 -3.94 -1.76
CA LYS A 137 -17.49 -5.04 -2.36
C LYS A 137 -16.83 -6.41 -2.18
N LEU A 138 -15.51 -6.45 -1.93
CA LEU A 138 -14.80 -7.70 -1.61
C LEU A 138 -15.06 -8.16 -0.18
N LYS A 139 -15.57 -7.27 0.68
CA LYS A 139 -15.89 -7.51 2.09
C LYS A 139 -17.14 -8.39 2.23
N ARG A 140 -17.01 -9.68 1.94
CA ARG A 140 -18.13 -10.64 2.12
C ARG A 140 -18.10 -11.28 3.51
N LYS A 141 -16.97 -11.91 3.85
CA LYS A 141 -16.76 -12.66 5.10
C LYS A 141 -15.47 -12.24 5.82
N ASP A 142 -14.61 -11.51 5.13
CA ASP A 142 -13.27 -11.19 5.61
C ASP A 142 -13.16 -9.69 5.88
N ASP A 143 -12.44 -9.33 6.90
CA ASP A 143 -12.14 -7.94 7.21
C ASP A 143 -11.24 -7.33 6.11
N ILE A 144 -11.23 -6.00 6.04
CA ILE A 144 -10.31 -5.26 5.20
C ILE A 144 -9.42 -4.41 6.09
N ILE A 145 -8.11 -4.52 5.91
CA ILE A 145 -7.10 -3.82 6.71
C ILE A 145 -6.26 -2.93 5.80
N VAL A 146 -5.86 -1.78 6.32
CA VAL A 146 -4.92 -0.85 5.68
C VAL A 146 -4.06 -0.17 6.72
N ASP A 147 -2.76 -0.03 6.45
CA ASP A 147 -1.92 0.94 7.15
C ASP A 147 -1.86 2.25 6.35
N CYS A 148 -1.91 3.36 7.05
CA CYS A 148 -1.90 4.67 6.42
C CYS A 148 -1.25 5.74 7.31
N GLU A 149 -0.91 6.87 6.73
CA GLU A 149 -0.58 8.06 7.52
C GLU A 149 -1.79 8.49 8.34
N LYS A 150 -1.57 8.94 9.59
CA LYS A 150 -2.65 9.43 10.48
C LYS A 150 -3.52 10.50 9.85
N SER A 151 -2.94 11.34 9.01
CA SER A 151 -3.66 12.37 8.25
C SER A 151 -4.75 11.80 7.35
N LEU A 152 -4.67 10.50 6.99
CA LEU A 152 -5.63 9.81 6.13
C LEU A 152 -6.71 9.04 6.91
N CYS A 153 -6.59 8.89 8.24
CA CYS A 153 -7.62 8.22 9.03
C CYS A 153 -9.03 8.80 8.78
N PRO A 154 -9.26 10.13 8.75
CA PRO A 154 -10.58 10.69 8.49
C PRO A 154 -11.14 10.36 7.10
N PHE A 155 -10.27 10.02 6.14
CA PHE A 155 -10.72 9.52 4.84
C PHE A 155 -11.29 8.10 4.97
N TYR A 156 -10.57 7.19 5.64
CA TYR A 156 -10.99 5.80 5.80
C TYR A 156 -12.19 5.65 6.73
N GLU A 157 -12.30 6.46 7.79
CA GLU A 157 -13.44 6.49 8.71
C GLU A 157 -14.78 6.73 7.99
N LYS A 158 -14.80 7.57 6.95
CA LYS A 158 -16.00 7.81 6.12
C LYS A 158 -16.50 6.56 5.39
N PHE A 159 -15.69 5.51 5.32
CA PHE A 159 -16.00 4.22 4.70
C PHE A 159 -16.17 3.10 5.72
N GLY A 160 -16.29 3.44 7.01
CA GLY A 160 -16.51 2.46 8.08
C GLY A 160 -15.26 1.68 8.45
N PHE A 161 -14.08 2.31 8.34
CA PHE A 161 -12.86 1.81 8.95
C PHE A 161 -12.69 2.41 10.33
N ASP A 162 -12.32 1.56 11.30
CA ASP A 162 -11.94 1.95 12.65
C ASP A 162 -10.42 1.82 12.82
N GLU A 163 -9.82 2.70 13.61
CA GLU A 163 -8.41 2.55 13.99
C GLU A 163 -8.25 1.37 14.95
N ILE A 164 -7.32 0.44 14.68
CA ILE A 164 -7.07 -0.70 15.57
C ILE A 164 -6.27 -0.23 16.79
N GLU A 165 -5.10 0.34 16.55
CA GLU A 165 -4.25 0.98 17.54
C GLU A 165 -3.32 2.00 16.87
N PRO A 166 -3.08 3.17 17.50
CA PRO A 166 -2.12 4.13 16.97
C PRO A 166 -0.69 3.63 17.20
N PHE A 167 0.16 3.74 16.20
CA PHE A 167 1.60 3.46 16.34
C PHE A 167 2.25 4.52 17.22
N LYS A 168 2.68 4.15 18.44
CA LYS A 168 3.35 5.08 19.36
C LYS A 168 4.57 5.74 18.69
N GLY A 169 4.54 7.07 18.61
CA GLY A 169 5.65 7.88 18.09
C GLY A 169 5.85 7.83 16.57
N LYS A 170 4.87 7.36 15.79
CA LYS A 170 4.88 7.35 14.32
C LYS A 170 3.62 8.00 13.77
N ASP A 171 3.76 8.65 12.61
CA ASP A 171 2.64 9.26 11.90
C ASP A 171 1.86 8.20 11.08
N LEU A 172 1.76 6.97 11.60
CA LEU A 172 1.08 5.84 10.96
C LEU A 172 -0.07 5.33 11.84
N SER A 173 -1.08 4.80 11.21
CA SER A 173 -2.22 4.11 11.84
C SER A 173 -2.58 2.86 11.06
N LEU A 174 -3.09 1.85 11.78
CA LEU A 174 -3.66 0.65 11.21
C LEU A 174 -5.18 0.73 11.33
N MET A 175 -5.86 0.68 10.20
CA MET A 175 -7.31 0.82 10.09
C MET A 175 -7.94 -0.50 9.65
N ILE A 176 -9.11 -0.83 10.21
CA ILE A 176 -9.85 -2.05 9.90
C ILE A 176 -11.31 -1.73 9.57
N SER A 177 -11.83 -2.31 8.49
CA SER A 177 -13.26 -2.41 8.23
C SER A 177 -13.70 -3.85 8.46
N ARG A 178 -14.44 -4.09 9.58
CA ARG A 178 -14.84 -5.44 10.00
C ARG A 178 -15.97 -5.98 9.12
N SER A 179 -15.91 -7.27 8.79
CA SER A 179 -17.04 -8.02 8.22
C SER A 179 -18.15 -8.17 9.30
N TYR A 180 -19.40 -8.16 8.87
CA TYR A 180 -20.57 -8.40 9.72
C TYR A 180 -20.90 -9.88 9.76
#